data_c2df7be766daf173a0697223704c5aa6
#
_entry.id   c2df7be766daf173a0697223704c5aa6
#
_cell.length_a   1.000
_cell.length_b   1.000
_cell.length_c   1.000
_cell.angle_alpha   90.00
_cell.angle_beta   90.00
_cell.angle_gamma   90.00
#
_symmetry.space_group_name_H-M   'P 1'
#
loop_
_entity.id
_entity.type
_entity.pdbx_description
1 polymer ?
#
loop_
_entity_poly.entity_id
_entity_poly.type
_entity_poly.pdbx_seq_one_letter_code
_entity_poly.pdbx_strand_id
1 'polypeptide(L)'
;MVATFSLVARDPDTGDLGVAVASKFLAVGAVVPHAEAGVGAIATQSYANPRFGPQGLALLRQGASPEGVLEAFRRTDPGLEKRQFGLVTARGEALTFTGQDCHPWAGGVAGEGFAAQGNLLAGPEVVEAMAQTFQASRAPFPERLLLALEAGEKAGGDRRGRQSAALLVVGEGKGYGGLWDRYVDLRVDDHPEPIPELFRLLSLHRLLFGRGRPRPLKEGEIRWIQALLQREEGYEGGVTGRWDEATEAAFLRLIGRENLEERYGGGSLLDEEVLDYLKERFGWSS
;
A
#
# COMPACT_ATOMS: atom_id res chain seq x y z
N MET A 1 17.84 9.95 -12.91
CA MET A 1 18.19 9.59 -11.52
C MET A 1 16.91 9.58 -10.70
N VAL A 2 16.67 8.51 -9.96
CA VAL A 2 15.50 8.31 -9.10
C VAL A 2 15.95 8.49 -7.64
N ALA A 3 16.17 9.75 -7.24
CA ALA A 3 16.46 10.07 -5.84
C ALA A 3 15.19 9.83 -5.01
N THR A 4 15.28 9.10 -3.90
CA THR A 4 14.14 8.36 -3.39
C THR A 4 14.42 7.86 -1.98
N PHE A 5 13.39 7.67 -1.20
CA PHE A 5 13.44 6.82 -0.01
C PHE A 5 12.38 5.72 -0.12
N SER A 6 12.73 4.53 0.33
CA SER A 6 11.88 3.35 0.22
C SER A 6 12.09 2.38 1.37
N LEU A 7 11.10 1.56 1.61
CA LEU A 7 11.10 0.44 2.55
C LEU A 7 10.66 -0.81 1.81
N VAL A 8 11.40 -1.90 1.97
CA VAL A 8 10.96 -3.25 1.64
C VAL A 8 10.75 -4.01 2.94
N ALA A 9 9.68 -4.79 3.03
CA ALA A 9 9.41 -5.53 4.25
C ALA A 9 8.61 -6.81 4.03
N ARG A 10 8.69 -7.69 5.03
CA ARG A 10 7.87 -8.88 5.20
C ARG A 10 7.03 -8.75 6.46
N ASP A 11 5.77 -9.13 6.38
CA ASP A 11 4.93 -9.28 7.55
C ASP A 11 5.21 -10.63 8.24
N PRO A 12 5.64 -10.67 9.51
CA PRO A 12 5.96 -11.92 10.19
C PRO A 12 4.72 -12.80 10.42
N ASP A 13 3.54 -12.20 10.55
CA ASP A 13 2.30 -12.90 10.89
C ASP A 13 1.65 -13.56 9.65
N THR A 14 1.66 -12.88 8.51
CA THR A 14 0.96 -13.33 7.29
C THR A 14 1.91 -13.84 6.21
N GLY A 15 3.18 -13.47 6.25
CA GLY A 15 4.14 -13.74 5.20
C GLY A 15 4.04 -12.79 3.99
N ASP A 16 3.15 -11.81 4.03
CA ASP A 16 3.02 -10.80 2.98
C ASP A 16 4.33 -10.03 2.80
N LEU A 17 4.59 -9.66 1.57
CA LEU A 17 5.78 -8.92 1.17
C LEU A 17 5.37 -7.58 0.57
N GLY A 18 6.09 -6.51 0.90
CA GLY A 18 5.69 -5.19 0.44
C GLY A 18 6.84 -4.23 0.19
N VAL A 19 6.54 -3.22 -0.61
CA VAL A 19 7.42 -2.08 -0.91
C VAL A 19 6.61 -0.80 -0.80
N ALA A 20 7.11 0.16 -0.01
CA ALA A 20 6.64 1.53 -0.02
C ALA A 20 7.76 2.46 -0.49
N VAL A 21 7.44 3.45 -1.31
CA VAL A 21 8.42 4.36 -1.91
C VAL A 21 7.85 5.75 -2.13
N ALA A 22 8.66 6.79 -1.92
CA ALA A 22 8.34 8.17 -2.29
C ALA A 22 9.56 8.88 -2.88
N SER A 23 9.31 9.86 -3.77
CA SER A 23 10.36 10.51 -4.54
C SER A 23 9.92 11.85 -5.14
N LYS A 24 10.87 12.74 -5.37
CA LYS A 24 10.72 13.85 -6.32
C LYS A 24 11.07 13.37 -7.74
N PHE A 25 10.26 12.43 -8.23
CA PHE A 25 10.38 11.80 -9.54
C PHE A 25 8.99 11.43 -10.04
N LEU A 26 8.69 11.60 -11.31
CA LEU A 26 7.39 11.23 -11.89
C LEU A 26 7.21 9.71 -11.86
N ALA A 27 6.06 9.24 -11.36
CA ALA A 27 5.65 7.84 -11.41
C ALA A 27 6.71 6.86 -10.83
N VAL A 28 7.23 7.15 -9.63
CA VAL A 28 8.26 6.31 -8.97
C VAL A 28 7.82 4.86 -8.81
N GLY A 29 6.53 4.62 -8.67
CA GLY A 29 5.93 3.29 -8.55
C GLY A 29 6.06 2.42 -9.80
N ALA A 30 6.36 3.01 -10.97
CA ALA A 30 6.59 2.26 -12.20
C ALA A 30 8.03 1.68 -12.30
N VAL A 31 8.96 2.17 -11.47
CA VAL A 31 10.39 1.86 -11.59
C VAL A 31 10.95 1.13 -10.38
N VAL A 32 10.56 1.54 -9.18
CA VAL A 32 11.25 1.14 -7.94
C VAL A 32 10.74 -0.16 -7.33
N PRO A 33 9.41 -0.37 -7.13
CA PRO A 33 8.91 -1.52 -6.38
C PRO A 33 8.79 -2.78 -7.22
N HIS A 34 9.30 -3.89 -6.68
CA HIS A 34 9.12 -5.25 -7.21
C HIS A 34 8.86 -6.19 -6.05
N ALA A 35 7.88 -7.08 -6.18
CA ALA A 35 7.60 -8.09 -5.17
C ALA A 35 6.94 -9.33 -5.80
N GLU A 36 7.17 -10.49 -5.19
CA GLU A 36 6.58 -11.76 -5.55
C GLU A 36 6.25 -12.55 -4.28
N ALA A 37 4.99 -12.97 -4.16
CA ALA A 37 4.52 -13.72 -3.00
C ALA A 37 5.32 -15.02 -2.81
N GLY A 38 5.67 -15.31 -1.55
CA GLY A 38 6.48 -16.47 -1.20
C GLY A 38 7.95 -16.42 -1.64
N VAL A 39 8.40 -15.32 -2.28
CA VAL A 39 9.77 -15.17 -2.78
C VAL A 39 10.51 -14.00 -2.11
N GLY A 40 10.03 -12.77 -2.29
CA GLY A 40 10.70 -11.59 -1.75
C GLY A 40 10.16 -10.27 -2.28
N ALA A 41 10.75 -9.17 -1.79
CA ALA A 41 10.49 -7.82 -2.28
C ALA A 41 11.80 -7.06 -2.50
N ILE A 42 11.86 -6.23 -3.53
CA ILE A 42 13.03 -5.46 -3.94
C ILE A 42 12.62 -4.04 -4.32
N ALA A 43 13.35 -3.05 -3.82
CA ALA A 43 13.27 -1.66 -4.26
C ALA A 43 14.60 -1.27 -4.91
N THR A 44 14.60 -0.82 -6.16
CA THR A 44 15.79 -0.37 -6.89
C THR A 44 15.68 1.11 -7.25
N GLN A 45 16.69 1.90 -6.91
CA GLN A 45 16.63 3.37 -6.98
C GLN A 45 18.01 4.02 -7.20
N SER A 46 18.13 5.35 -7.04
CA SER A 46 19.28 6.20 -7.41
C SER A 46 19.39 6.29 -8.95
N TYR A 47 20.50 5.93 -9.54
CA TYR A 47 20.53 5.60 -10.96
C TYR A 47 19.98 4.18 -11.12
N ALA A 48 18.68 4.03 -10.98
CA ALA A 48 18.01 2.73 -10.89
C ALA A 48 18.36 1.83 -12.08
N ASN A 49 18.59 0.55 -11.79
CA ASN A 49 18.57 -0.49 -12.80
C ASN A 49 17.28 -1.30 -12.63
N PRO A 50 16.20 -1.05 -13.41
CA PRO A 50 14.92 -1.74 -13.23
C PRO A 50 15.00 -3.25 -13.42
N ARG A 51 16.07 -3.77 -14.06
CA ARG A 51 16.29 -5.21 -14.20
C ARG A 51 16.63 -5.89 -12.88
N PHE A 52 17.10 -5.15 -11.87
CA PHE A 52 17.41 -5.70 -10.55
C PHE A 52 16.17 -6.30 -9.87
N GLY A 53 14.98 -5.73 -10.08
CA GLY A 53 13.74 -6.30 -9.58
C GLY A 53 13.50 -7.74 -10.06
N PRO A 54 13.21 -7.96 -11.36
CA PRO A 54 12.93 -9.30 -11.86
C PRO A 54 14.13 -10.26 -11.77
N GLN A 55 15.37 -9.80 -11.93
CA GLN A 55 16.58 -10.63 -11.79
C GLN A 55 16.79 -11.07 -10.34
N GLY A 56 16.66 -10.14 -9.39
CA GLY A 56 16.80 -10.45 -7.99
C GLY A 56 15.71 -11.41 -7.50
N LEU A 57 14.45 -11.18 -7.87
CA LEU A 57 13.37 -12.11 -7.55
C LEU A 57 13.60 -13.51 -8.15
N ALA A 58 14.13 -13.59 -9.36
CA ALA A 58 14.48 -14.88 -9.97
C ALA A 58 15.60 -15.62 -9.20
N LEU A 59 16.60 -14.89 -8.70
CA LEU A 59 17.66 -15.46 -7.86
C LEU A 59 17.12 -15.91 -6.49
N LEU A 60 16.31 -15.08 -5.84
CA LEU A 60 15.68 -15.44 -4.56
C LEU A 60 14.79 -16.69 -4.68
N ARG A 61 14.03 -16.81 -5.78
CA ARG A 61 13.21 -18.02 -6.09
C ARG A 61 14.05 -19.27 -6.23
N GLN A 62 15.31 -19.14 -6.70
CA GLN A 62 16.28 -20.22 -6.78
C GLN A 62 17.01 -20.49 -5.44
N GLY A 63 16.67 -19.78 -4.38
CA GLY A 63 17.23 -19.95 -3.04
C GLY A 63 18.51 -19.15 -2.76
N ALA A 64 18.84 -18.15 -3.59
CA ALA A 64 19.96 -17.27 -3.29
C ALA A 64 19.71 -16.47 -2.00
N SER A 65 20.77 -16.24 -1.21
CA SER A 65 20.74 -15.31 -0.08
C SER A 65 20.76 -13.85 -0.56
N PRO A 66 20.41 -12.87 0.28
CA PRO A 66 20.55 -11.46 -0.03
C PRO A 66 21.96 -11.09 -0.54
N GLU A 67 23.00 -11.60 0.08
CA GLU A 67 24.40 -11.41 -0.33
C GLU A 67 24.69 -12.05 -1.69
N GLY A 68 24.10 -13.22 -1.94
CA GLY A 68 24.20 -13.91 -3.24
C GLY A 68 23.61 -13.09 -4.38
N VAL A 69 22.46 -12.40 -4.12
CA VAL A 69 21.87 -11.45 -5.07
C VAL A 69 22.77 -10.25 -5.32
N LEU A 70 23.30 -9.63 -4.24
CA LEU A 70 24.26 -8.51 -4.37
C LEU A 70 25.48 -8.92 -5.19
N GLU A 71 26.06 -10.09 -4.92
CA GLU A 71 27.24 -10.57 -5.64
C GLU A 71 26.94 -10.84 -7.12
N ALA A 72 25.74 -11.33 -7.46
CA ALA A 72 25.31 -11.47 -8.83
C ALA A 72 25.18 -10.11 -9.55
N PHE A 73 24.64 -9.10 -8.88
CA PHE A 73 24.55 -7.74 -9.42
C PHE A 73 25.95 -7.11 -9.60
N ARG A 74 26.88 -7.35 -8.65
CA ARG A 74 28.26 -6.89 -8.75
C ARG A 74 28.98 -7.43 -9.99
N ARG A 75 28.70 -8.67 -10.35
CA ARG A 75 29.30 -9.30 -11.54
C ARG A 75 28.66 -8.84 -12.85
N THR A 76 27.40 -8.40 -12.84
CA THR A 76 26.64 -8.15 -14.06
C THR A 76 26.40 -6.68 -14.36
N ASP A 77 26.53 -5.77 -13.39
CA ASP A 77 26.33 -4.33 -13.58
C ASP A 77 27.65 -3.56 -13.25
N PRO A 78 28.41 -3.13 -14.27
CA PRO A 78 29.60 -2.33 -14.04
C PRO A 78 29.32 -0.95 -13.44
N GLY A 79 28.05 -0.52 -13.42
CA GLY A 79 27.59 0.74 -12.84
C GLY A 79 27.06 0.59 -11.41
N LEU A 80 27.33 -0.53 -10.73
CA LEU A 80 26.74 -0.85 -9.42
C LEU A 80 26.97 0.27 -8.38
N GLU A 81 28.11 0.94 -8.41
CA GLU A 81 28.42 2.04 -7.47
C GLU A 81 27.51 3.26 -7.60
N LYS A 82 26.71 3.35 -8.64
CA LYS A 82 25.65 4.37 -8.83
C LYS A 82 24.27 3.87 -8.40
N ARG A 83 24.13 2.59 -8.06
CA ARG A 83 22.87 1.96 -7.72
C ARG A 83 22.63 2.01 -6.21
N GLN A 84 21.34 2.01 -5.87
CA GLN A 84 20.90 1.75 -4.50
C GLN A 84 19.71 0.80 -4.57
N PHE A 85 19.70 -0.21 -3.71
CA PHE A 85 18.55 -1.11 -3.60
C PHE A 85 18.44 -1.68 -2.19
N GLY A 86 17.24 -2.08 -1.84
CA GLY A 86 16.95 -2.90 -0.67
C GLY A 86 16.17 -4.13 -1.10
N LEU A 87 16.38 -5.24 -0.40
CA LEU A 87 15.62 -6.46 -0.61
C LEU A 87 15.29 -7.16 0.71
N VAL A 88 14.20 -7.92 0.71
CA VAL A 88 13.83 -8.84 1.79
C VAL A 88 13.36 -10.16 1.18
N THR A 89 13.75 -11.27 1.78
CA THR A 89 13.31 -12.61 1.37
C THR A 89 11.99 -13.00 2.03
N ALA A 90 11.32 -14.03 1.52
CA ALA A 90 10.15 -14.62 2.17
C ALA A 90 10.46 -15.22 3.56
N ARG A 91 11.73 -15.42 3.91
CA ARG A 91 12.17 -15.86 5.24
C ARG A 91 12.48 -14.71 6.20
N GLY A 92 12.47 -13.45 5.69
CA GLY A 92 12.75 -12.26 6.49
C GLY A 92 14.23 -11.83 6.51
N GLU A 93 15.11 -12.53 5.79
CA GLU A 93 16.48 -12.06 5.58
C GLU A 93 16.45 -10.79 4.72
N ALA A 94 17.14 -9.75 5.12
CA ALA A 94 17.08 -8.46 4.44
C ALA A 94 18.47 -7.84 4.24
N LEU A 95 18.60 -7.06 3.17
CA LEU A 95 19.84 -6.35 2.84
C LEU A 95 19.51 -5.00 2.21
N THR A 96 20.31 -3.99 2.51
CA THR A 96 20.36 -2.74 1.76
C THR A 96 21.77 -2.51 1.21
N PHE A 97 21.86 -2.05 -0.03
CA PHE A 97 23.11 -1.68 -0.69
C PHE A 97 23.02 -0.23 -1.18
N THR A 98 24.04 0.55 -0.87
CA THR A 98 24.19 1.93 -1.36
C THR A 98 25.59 2.06 -1.98
N GLY A 99 25.65 2.23 -3.30
CA GLY A 99 26.92 2.43 -4.00
C GLY A 99 27.55 3.77 -3.68
N GLN A 100 28.89 3.84 -3.79
CA GLN A 100 29.70 5.01 -3.38
C GLN A 100 29.39 6.27 -4.20
N ASP A 101 28.90 6.11 -5.44
CA ASP A 101 28.54 7.20 -6.34
C ASP A 101 27.06 7.66 -6.18
N CYS A 102 26.35 7.16 -5.19
CA CYS A 102 25.01 7.67 -4.86
C CYS A 102 25.09 9.09 -4.30
N HIS A 103 24.16 9.94 -4.70
CA HIS A 103 24.17 11.34 -4.26
C HIS A 103 23.84 11.46 -2.76
N PRO A 104 24.67 12.18 -1.97
CA PRO A 104 24.50 12.34 -0.53
C PRO A 104 23.29 13.26 -0.18
N TRP A 105 22.68 13.13 1.01
CA TRP A 105 22.93 12.01 1.89
C TRP A 105 22.33 10.73 1.27
N ALA A 106 23.06 9.61 1.33
CA ALA A 106 22.60 8.32 0.86
C ALA A 106 23.04 7.22 1.84
N GLY A 107 22.14 6.27 2.10
CA GLY A 107 22.41 5.17 3.03
C GLY A 107 21.14 4.35 3.27
N GLY A 108 21.25 3.39 4.20
CA GLY A 108 20.12 2.54 4.57
C GLY A 108 20.35 1.80 5.88
N VAL A 109 19.26 1.23 6.38
CA VAL A 109 19.19 0.40 7.60
C VAL A 109 18.46 -0.88 7.24
N ALA A 110 19.03 -2.04 7.56
CA ALA A 110 18.37 -3.33 7.45
C ALA A 110 18.22 -3.97 8.83
N GLY A 111 17.12 -4.67 9.02
CA GLY A 111 16.82 -5.44 10.22
C GLY A 111 16.07 -6.73 9.86
N GLU A 112 15.62 -7.46 10.86
CA GLU A 112 14.82 -8.65 10.63
C GLU A 112 13.50 -8.29 9.93
N GLY A 113 13.28 -8.84 8.75
CA GLY A 113 12.07 -8.66 7.96
C GLY A 113 11.94 -7.32 7.23
N PHE A 114 12.96 -6.46 7.21
CA PHE A 114 12.87 -5.19 6.47
C PHE A 114 14.23 -4.60 6.08
N ALA A 115 14.21 -3.74 5.04
CA ALA A 115 15.29 -2.81 4.73
C ALA A 115 14.73 -1.46 4.29
N ALA A 116 15.25 -0.37 4.89
CA ALA A 116 14.95 1.01 4.55
C ALA A 116 16.19 1.67 3.94
N GLN A 117 16.06 2.39 2.85
CA GLN A 117 17.16 3.05 2.15
C GLN A 117 16.71 4.32 1.47
N GLY A 118 17.66 5.21 1.22
CA GLY A 118 17.39 6.42 0.45
C GLY A 118 18.65 7.12 -0.03
N ASN A 119 18.48 8.01 -0.99
CA ASN A 119 19.54 8.84 -1.55
C ASN A 119 19.00 10.25 -1.83
N LEU A 120 19.89 11.26 -1.84
CA LEU A 120 19.51 12.67 -1.91
C LEU A 120 18.55 13.10 -0.79
N LEU A 121 18.68 12.49 0.37
CA LEU A 121 17.85 12.75 1.54
C LEU A 121 18.34 13.98 2.34
N ALA A 122 17.46 14.47 3.20
CA ALA A 122 17.82 15.52 4.17
C ALA A 122 18.96 15.06 5.10
N GLY A 123 18.91 13.80 5.56
CA GLY A 123 19.91 13.21 6.44
C GLY A 123 19.63 11.73 6.74
N PRO A 124 20.43 11.10 7.61
CA PRO A 124 20.22 9.71 8.05
C PRO A 124 18.90 9.53 8.81
N GLU A 125 18.40 10.59 9.44
CA GLU A 125 17.16 10.59 10.24
C GLU A 125 15.96 10.07 9.44
N VAL A 126 15.98 10.25 8.11
CA VAL A 126 14.90 9.80 7.22
C VAL A 126 14.76 8.28 7.27
N VAL A 127 15.85 7.53 7.03
CA VAL A 127 15.82 6.06 7.05
C VAL A 127 15.69 5.50 8.47
N GLU A 128 16.23 6.19 9.46
CA GLU A 128 16.12 5.82 10.87
C GLU A 128 14.66 5.94 11.34
N ALA A 129 13.98 7.05 11.03
CA ALA A 129 12.56 7.25 11.35
C ALA A 129 11.67 6.20 10.68
N MET A 130 11.96 5.84 9.42
CA MET A 130 11.25 4.77 8.71
C MET A 130 11.40 3.43 9.44
N ALA A 131 12.63 3.05 9.77
CA ALA A 131 12.94 1.78 10.44
C ALA A 131 12.27 1.70 11.82
N GLN A 132 12.41 2.74 12.64
CA GLN A 132 11.82 2.81 13.98
C GLN A 132 10.29 2.74 13.93
N THR A 133 9.67 3.49 13.03
CA THR A 133 8.21 3.51 12.89
C THR A 133 7.69 2.15 12.41
N PHE A 134 8.35 1.51 11.43
CA PHE A 134 7.97 0.19 10.96
C PHE A 134 8.03 -0.86 12.07
N GLN A 135 9.10 -0.86 12.86
CA GLN A 135 9.28 -1.81 13.97
C GLN A 135 8.30 -1.59 15.13
N ALA A 136 7.99 -0.34 15.45
CA ALA A 136 7.12 0.01 16.59
C ALA A 136 5.63 -0.15 16.26
N SER A 137 5.23 0.02 14.99
CA SER A 137 3.83 0.01 14.58
C SER A 137 3.19 -1.38 14.72
N ARG A 138 1.92 -1.40 15.15
CA ARG A 138 1.05 -2.60 15.18
C ARG A 138 -0.13 -2.48 14.21
N ALA A 139 -0.14 -1.47 13.36
CA ALA A 139 -1.14 -1.32 12.31
C ALA A 139 -1.09 -2.52 11.32
N PRO A 140 -2.14 -2.77 10.55
CA PRO A 140 -2.12 -3.72 9.44
C PRO A 140 -0.93 -3.47 8.50
N PHE A 141 -0.40 -4.51 7.88
CA PHE A 141 0.86 -4.44 7.15
C PHE A 141 0.95 -3.34 6.07
N PRO A 142 -0.09 -3.13 5.21
CA PRO A 142 -0.04 -2.03 4.24
C PRO A 142 0.06 -0.65 4.90
N GLU A 143 -0.66 -0.42 6.00
CA GLU A 143 -0.60 0.82 6.77
C GLU A 143 0.75 1.00 7.47
N ARG A 144 1.36 -0.08 7.99
CA ARG A 144 2.71 -0.02 8.60
C ARG A 144 3.75 0.49 7.61
N LEU A 145 3.67 0.04 6.36
CA LEU A 145 4.54 0.49 5.28
C LEU A 145 4.35 1.99 4.99
N LEU A 146 3.11 2.46 4.91
CA LEU A 146 2.81 3.88 4.68
C LEU A 146 3.18 4.75 5.88
N LEU A 147 2.93 4.31 7.12
CA LEU A 147 3.33 5.04 8.33
C LEU A 147 4.85 5.21 8.39
N ALA A 148 5.62 4.18 8.03
CA ALA A 148 7.07 4.27 7.94
C ALA A 148 7.49 5.29 6.86
N LEU A 149 6.87 5.25 5.69
CA LEU A 149 7.14 6.19 4.61
C LEU A 149 6.82 7.65 5.03
N GLU A 150 5.70 7.86 5.69
CA GLU A 150 5.29 9.16 6.25
C GLU A 150 6.28 9.67 7.29
N ALA A 151 6.77 8.79 8.18
CA ALA A 151 7.79 9.15 9.17
C ALA A 151 9.09 9.62 8.51
N GLY A 152 9.53 8.94 7.45
CA GLY A 152 10.67 9.37 6.65
C GLY A 152 10.46 10.73 6.00
N GLU A 153 9.26 11.00 5.45
CA GLU A 153 8.93 12.32 4.89
C GLU A 153 8.94 13.41 5.95
N LYS A 154 8.37 13.16 7.14
CA LYS A 154 8.38 14.10 8.28
C LYS A 154 9.78 14.38 8.81
N ALA A 155 10.70 13.42 8.70
CA ALA A 155 12.11 13.59 9.03
C ALA A 155 12.93 14.34 7.96
N GLY A 156 12.29 14.83 6.90
CA GLY A 156 12.90 15.65 5.85
C GLY A 156 12.87 15.05 4.45
N GLY A 157 12.69 13.75 4.30
CA GLY A 157 12.47 13.06 3.01
C GLY A 157 13.51 13.37 1.92
N ASP A 158 13.06 13.42 0.68
CA ASP A 158 13.85 13.84 -0.49
C ASP A 158 14.09 15.36 -0.44
N ARG A 159 15.35 15.81 -0.44
CA ARG A 159 15.72 17.23 -0.37
C ARG A 159 15.15 18.09 -1.49
N ARG A 160 14.75 17.50 -2.59
CA ARG A 160 14.15 18.22 -3.72
C ARG A 160 12.65 18.45 -3.57
N GLY A 161 12.03 17.82 -2.57
CA GLY A 161 10.61 17.89 -2.30
C GLY A 161 9.86 16.60 -2.69
N ARG A 162 8.57 16.73 -2.94
CA ARG A 162 7.60 15.66 -3.14
C ARG A 162 7.11 15.63 -4.58
N GLN A 163 6.77 14.46 -5.11
CA GLN A 163 6.09 14.36 -6.40
C GLN A 163 5.27 13.08 -6.54
N SER A 164 5.83 11.92 -6.25
CA SER A 164 5.14 10.65 -6.41
C SER A 164 5.40 9.69 -5.25
N ALA A 165 4.51 8.73 -5.06
CA ALA A 165 4.68 7.65 -4.11
C ALA A 165 3.96 6.38 -4.58
N ALA A 166 4.36 5.21 -4.05
CA ALA A 166 3.69 3.96 -4.36
C ALA A 166 3.74 2.99 -3.18
N LEU A 167 2.74 2.12 -3.13
CA LEU A 167 2.62 1.00 -2.20
C LEU A 167 2.30 -0.27 -2.99
N LEU A 168 3.20 -1.24 -2.95
CA LEU A 168 2.99 -2.58 -3.49
C LEU A 168 3.01 -3.58 -2.35
N VAL A 169 1.97 -4.40 -2.22
CA VAL A 169 1.91 -5.53 -1.28
C VAL A 169 1.44 -6.76 -2.02
N VAL A 170 2.15 -7.86 -1.83
CA VAL A 170 1.80 -9.17 -2.39
C VAL A 170 1.61 -10.18 -1.27
N GLY A 171 0.64 -11.07 -1.45
CA GLY A 171 0.36 -12.19 -0.56
C GLY A 171 -0.35 -13.28 -1.36
N GLU A 172 -0.08 -14.55 -1.08
CA GLU A 172 -0.60 -15.68 -1.83
C GLU A 172 -2.14 -15.67 -1.87
N GLY A 173 -2.72 -15.61 -3.07
CA GLY A 173 -4.15 -15.58 -3.30
C GLY A 173 -4.89 -14.37 -2.74
N LYS A 174 -4.20 -13.27 -2.37
CA LYS A 174 -4.83 -12.08 -1.78
C LYS A 174 -5.28 -11.03 -2.80
N GLY A 175 -4.93 -11.19 -4.07
CA GLY A 175 -5.33 -10.28 -5.13
C GLY A 175 -6.76 -10.50 -5.59
N TYR A 176 -7.15 -9.80 -6.65
CA TYR A 176 -8.52 -9.78 -7.17
C TYR A 176 -9.08 -11.19 -7.40
N GLY A 177 -10.25 -11.45 -6.82
CA GLY A 177 -10.94 -12.73 -6.93
C GLY A 177 -10.20 -13.92 -6.31
N GLY A 178 -9.12 -13.73 -5.57
CA GLY A 178 -8.27 -14.82 -5.06
C GLY A 178 -7.42 -15.50 -6.15
N LEU A 179 -7.39 -14.94 -7.38
CA LEU A 179 -6.72 -15.52 -8.55
C LEU A 179 -5.34 -14.91 -8.82
N TRP A 180 -4.95 -13.94 -8.04
CA TRP A 180 -3.71 -13.19 -8.14
C TRP A 180 -3.09 -12.94 -6.76
N ASP A 181 -1.80 -12.68 -6.71
CA ASP A 181 -1.08 -12.45 -5.46
C ASP A 181 -0.89 -10.95 -5.15
N ARG A 182 -1.19 -10.03 -6.08
CA ARG A 182 -1.16 -8.59 -5.82
C ARG A 182 -2.33 -8.18 -4.95
N TYR A 183 -2.04 -8.03 -3.67
CA TYR A 183 -3.03 -7.58 -2.68
C TYR A 183 -3.27 -6.08 -2.79
N VAL A 184 -2.21 -5.28 -2.78
CA VAL A 184 -2.28 -3.82 -2.92
C VAL A 184 -1.27 -3.38 -3.99
N ASP A 185 -1.70 -2.58 -4.97
CA ASP A 185 -0.83 -1.93 -5.95
C ASP A 185 -1.39 -0.52 -6.20
N LEU A 186 -0.96 0.42 -5.37
CA LEU A 186 -1.44 1.81 -5.39
C LEU A 186 -0.29 2.73 -5.75
N ARG A 187 -0.57 3.69 -6.66
CA ARG A 187 0.41 4.62 -7.17
C ARG A 187 -0.18 6.02 -7.24
N VAL A 188 0.61 6.97 -6.76
CA VAL A 188 0.37 8.40 -6.98
C VAL A 188 1.52 8.89 -7.84
N ASP A 189 1.25 9.09 -9.12
CA ASP A 189 2.29 9.33 -10.11
C ASP A 189 2.78 10.78 -10.12
N ASP A 190 1.92 11.74 -9.79
CA ASP A 190 2.24 13.16 -9.66
C ASP A 190 1.25 13.87 -8.73
N HIS A 191 1.71 14.30 -7.56
CA HIS A 191 0.90 15.03 -6.57
C HIS A 191 1.79 15.80 -5.61
N PRO A 192 1.38 17.00 -5.12
CA PRO A 192 2.15 17.74 -4.12
C PRO A 192 2.23 17.05 -2.75
N GLU A 193 1.25 16.21 -2.42
CA GLU A 193 1.19 15.44 -1.19
C GLU A 193 0.91 13.95 -1.49
N PRO A 194 1.90 13.22 -2.07
CA PRO A 194 1.67 11.88 -2.61
C PRO A 194 1.42 10.82 -1.51
N ILE A 195 2.01 10.96 -0.33
CA ILE A 195 1.81 9.98 0.77
C ILE A 195 0.43 10.13 1.42
N PRO A 196 -0.08 11.33 1.77
CA PRO A 196 -1.48 11.50 2.17
C PRO A 196 -2.47 10.93 1.14
N GLU A 197 -2.20 11.14 -0.14
CA GLU A 197 -3.04 10.58 -1.21
C GLU A 197 -2.99 9.05 -1.26
N LEU A 198 -1.83 8.42 -0.99
CA LEU A 198 -1.76 6.96 -0.84
C LEU A 198 -2.58 6.44 0.33
N PHE A 199 -2.62 7.13 1.46
CA PHE A 199 -3.50 6.78 2.58
C PHE A 199 -4.97 6.83 2.19
N ARG A 200 -5.38 7.88 1.46
CA ARG A 200 -6.74 7.99 0.91
C ARG A 200 -7.06 6.82 -0.03
N LEU A 201 -6.15 6.48 -0.95
CA LEU A 201 -6.29 5.36 -1.87
C LEU A 201 -6.32 4.02 -1.15
N LEU A 202 -5.53 3.82 -0.10
CA LEU A 202 -5.54 2.60 0.70
C LEU A 202 -6.86 2.44 1.46
N SER A 203 -7.42 3.54 1.99
CA SER A 203 -8.75 3.52 2.60
C SER A 203 -9.83 3.14 1.59
N LEU A 204 -9.76 3.69 0.38
CA LEU A 204 -10.67 3.33 -0.71
C LEU A 204 -10.50 1.86 -1.15
N HIS A 205 -9.25 1.38 -1.25
CA HIS A 205 -8.97 -0.03 -1.53
C HIS A 205 -9.61 -0.96 -0.49
N ARG A 206 -9.50 -0.62 0.80
CA ARG A 206 -10.14 -1.39 1.88
C ARG A 206 -11.65 -1.35 1.78
N LEU A 207 -12.21 -0.18 1.52
CA LEU A 207 -13.65 -0.04 1.32
C LEU A 207 -14.16 -0.94 0.19
N LEU A 208 -13.49 -0.97 -0.96
CA LEU A 208 -13.94 -1.72 -2.14
C LEU A 208 -13.62 -3.22 -2.06
N PHE A 209 -12.44 -3.60 -1.58
CA PHE A 209 -11.92 -4.97 -1.65
C PHE A 209 -11.68 -5.62 -0.28
N GLY A 210 -11.90 -4.90 0.81
CA GLY A 210 -11.71 -5.43 2.16
C GLY A 210 -12.76 -6.49 2.50
N ARG A 211 -12.41 -7.38 3.43
CA ARG A 211 -13.34 -8.32 4.06
C ARG A 211 -13.78 -7.72 5.39
N GLY A 212 -14.92 -7.03 5.36
CA GLY A 212 -15.47 -6.46 6.57
C GLY A 212 -16.24 -7.46 7.44
N ARG A 213 -16.77 -6.96 8.56
CA ARG A 213 -17.64 -7.72 9.44
C ARG A 213 -19.03 -7.10 9.37
N PRO A 214 -19.94 -7.65 8.55
CA PRO A 214 -21.30 -7.13 8.48
C PRO A 214 -22.00 -7.31 9.83
N ARG A 215 -22.74 -6.29 10.23
CA ARG A 215 -23.60 -6.29 11.41
C ARG A 215 -25.03 -5.91 11.05
N PRO A 216 -26.01 -6.31 11.85
CA PRO A 216 -27.38 -5.82 11.67
C PRO A 216 -27.44 -4.29 11.78
N LEU A 217 -28.15 -3.68 10.85
CA LEU A 217 -28.48 -2.26 10.90
C LEU A 217 -29.49 -1.98 12.01
N LYS A 218 -29.32 -0.88 12.73
CA LYS A 218 -30.26 -0.39 13.71
C LYS A 218 -31.47 0.27 13.00
N GLU A 219 -32.61 0.33 13.67
CA GLU A 219 -33.82 0.94 13.11
C GLU A 219 -33.58 2.37 12.59
N GLY A 220 -32.85 3.20 13.35
CA GLY A 220 -32.50 4.56 12.93
C GLY A 220 -31.63 4.60 11.66
N GLU A 221 -30.70 3.65 11.53
CA GLU A 221 -29.85 3.52 10.33
C GLU A 221 -30.68 3.09 9.11
N ILE A 222 -31.64 2.16 9.30
CA ILE A 222 -32.56 1.75 8.23
C ILE A 222 -33.42 2.93 7.80
N ARG A 223 -33.98 3.71 8.74
CA ARG A 223 -34.76 4.93 8.43
C ARG A 223 -33.94 5.93 7.62
N TRP A 224 -32.70 6.15 8.02
CA TRP A 224 -31.82 7.04 7.29
C TRP A 224 -31.53 6.53 5.87
N ILE A 225 -31.23 5.24 5.72
CA ILE A 225 -31.02 4.62 4.39
C ILE A 225 -32.29 4.79 3.55
N GLN A 226 -33.47 4.50 4.07
CA GLN A 226 -34.75 4.69 3.33
C GLN A 226 -34.94 6.14 2.89
N ALA A 227 -34.65 7.12 3.73
CA ALA A 227 -34.70 8.53 3.37
C ALA A 227 -33.66 8.90 2.30
N LEU A 228 -32.47 8.33 2.41
CA LEU A 228 -31.41 8.45 1.39
C LEU A 228 -31.87 7.87 0.04
N LEU A 229 -32.48 6.69 0.05
CA LEU A 229 -32.99 6.03 -1.15
C LEU A 229 -34.13 6.81 -1.82
N GLN A 230 -35.01 7.47 -1.04
CA GLN A 230 -36.02 8.38 -1.60
C GLN A 230 -35.37 9.52 -2.37
N ARG A 231 -34.28 10.10 -1.82
CA ARG A 231 -33.59 11.23 -2.42
C ARG A 231 -32.74 10.83 -3.64
N GLU A 232 -32.06 9.70 -3.57
CA GLU A 232 -31.01 9.34 -4.54
C GLU A 232 -31.46 8.30 -5.58
N GLU A 233 -32.43 7.44 -5.25
CA GLU A 233 -32.81 6.28 -6.05
C GLU A 233 -34.27 6.23 -6.45
N GLY A 234 -35.05 7.28 -6.14
CA GLY A 234 -36.47 7.32 -6.44
C GLY A 234 -37.28 6.23 -5.71
N TYR A 235 -36.82 5.86 -4.48
CA TYR A 235 -37.54 4.90 -3.66
C TYR A 235 -38.91 5.49 -3.22
N GLU A 236 -39.99 4.86 -3.62
CA GLU A 236 -41.38 5.29 -3.31
C GLU A 236 -41.92 4.72 -1.99
N GLY A 237 -41.16 3.81 -1.35
CA GLY A 237 -41.54 3.22 -0.07
C GLY A 237 -41.46 4.20 1.09
N GLY A 238 -42.11 3.85 2.20
CA GLY A 238 -42.09 4.65 3.43
C GLY A 238 -40.78 4.53 4.22
N VAL A 239 -40.48 5.56 5.02
CA VAL A 239 -39.36 5.53 6.00
C VAL A 239 -39.85 4.80 7.26
N THR A 240 -39.90 3.49 7.18
CA THR A 240 -40.54 2.62 8.20
C THR A 240 -39.55 2.14 9.29
N GLY A 241 -38.23 2.13 8.99
CA GLY A 241 -37.22 1.50 9.85
C GLY A 241 -37.20 -0.03 9.74
N ARG A 242 -37.91 -0.62 8.80
CA ARG A 242 -37.92 -2.06 8.50
C ARG A 242 -37.29 -2.29 7.13
N TRP A 243 -36.42 -3.28 7.04
CA TRP A 243 -35.82 -3.67 5.78
C TRP A 243 -36.79 -4.62 5.04
N ASP A 244 -37.33 -4.18 3.94
CA ASP A 244 -38.26 -4.92 3.07
C ASP A 244 -37.67 -5.06 1.65
N GLU A 245 -38.32 -5.84 0.79
CA GLU A 245 -37.88 -6.09 -0.57
C GLU A 245 -37.73 -4.80 -1.40
N ALA A 246 -38.60 -3.82 -1.19
CA ALA A 246 -38.55 -2.56 -1.90
C ALA A 246 -37.32 -1.72 -1.45
N THR A 247 -37.06 -1.72 -0.14
CA THR A 247 -35.83 -1.11 0.43
C THR A 247 -34.57 -1.79 -0.12
N GLU A 248 -34.53 -3.11 -0.14
CA GLU A 248 -33.42 -3.88 -0.65
C GLU A 248 -33.15 -3.62 -2.14
N ALA A 249 -34.19 -3.64 -2.96
CA ALA A 249 -34.07 -3.37 -4.40
C ALA A 249 -33.52 -1.95 -4.68
N ALA A 250 -33.94 -0.95 -3.92
CA ALA A 250 -33.43 0.41 -4.04
C ALA A 250 -32.00 0.52 -3.52
N PHE A 251 -31.68 -0.16 -2.42
CA PHE A 251 -30.33 -0.19 -1.86
C PHE A 251 -29.33 -0.85 -2.79
N LEU A 252 -29.70 -1.96 -3.44
CA LEU A 252 -28.86 -2.61 -4.44
C LEU A 252 -28.51 -1.67 -5.61
N ARG A 253 -29.43 -0.79 -6.03
CA ARG A 253 -29.11 0.22 -7.05
C ARG A 253 -28.10 1.25 -6.54
N LEU A 254 -28.28 1.72 -5.30
CA LEU A 254 -27.35 2.67 -4.68
C LEU A 254 -25.95 2.11 -4.55
N ILE A 255 -25.79 0.92 -3.96
CA ILE A 255 -24.48 0.31 -3.76
C ILE A 255 -23.83 -0.13 -5.07
N GLY A 256 -24.61 -0.55 -6.09
CA GLY A 256 -24.08 -0.81 -7.42
C GLY A 256 -23.54 0.46 -8.10
N ARG A 257 -24.21 1.61 -7.93
CA ARG A 257 -23.68 2.90 -8.40
C ARG A 257 -22.38 3.32 -7.68
N GLU A 258 -22.25 2.97 -6.40
CA GLU A 258 -21.06 3.24 -5.60
C GLU A 258 -19.98 2.13 -5.74
N ASN A 259 -20.20 1.10 -6.58
CA ASN A 259 -19.31 -0.05 -6.79
C ASN A 259 -18.99 -0.83 -5.48
N LEU A 260 -20.04 -1.01 -4.66
CA LEU A 260 -19.95 -1.67 -3.35
C LEU A 260 -20.79 -2.97 -3.27
N GLU A 261 -21.28 -3.48 -4.39
CA GLU A 261 -22.14 -4.64 -4.46
C GLU A 261 -21.50 -5.90 -3.88
N GLU A 262 -20.20 -6.07 -4.03
CA GLU A 262 -19.45 -7.20 -3.46
C GLU A 262 -19.26 -7.11 -1.94
N ARG A 263 -19.53 -5.93 -1.34
CA ARG A 263 -19.48 -5.67 0.11
C ARG A 263 -20.82 -5.85 0.80
N TYR A 264 -21.85 -6.27 0.05
CA TYR A 264 -23.21 -6.44 0.56
C TYR A 264 -23.64 -7.91 0.48
N GLY A 265 -23.94 -8.50 1.63
CA GLY A 265 -24.37 -9.90 1.75
C GLY A 265 -25.89 -10.13 1.73
N GLY A 266 -26.69 -9.08 1.56
CA GLY A 266 -28.17 -9.14 1.56
C GLY A 266 -28.83 -8.78 2.89
N GLY A 267 -30.10 -8.35 2.82
CA GLY A 267 -30.91 -7.98 3.97
C GLY A 267 -30.39 -6.74 4.71
N SER A 268 -30.68 -6.66 6.00
CA SER A 268 -30.25 -5.54 6.86
C SER A 268 -28.86 -5.74 7.46
N LEU A 269 -28.00 -6.56 6.85
CA LEU A 269 -26.62 -6.75 7.26
C LEU A 269 -25.70 -5.87 6.42
N LEU A 270 -24.99 -4.95 7.05
CA LEU A 270 -24.06 -4.06 6.36
C LEU A 270 -22.74 -3.96 7.11
N ASP A 271 -21.67 -3.90 6.34
CA ASP A 271 -20.32 -3.63 6.84
C ASP A 271 -20.26 -2.21 7.41
N GLU A 272 -19.59 -2.05 8.55
CA GLU A 272 -19.49 -0.75 9.22
C GLU A 272 -18.70 0.28 8.38
N GLU A 273 -17.65 -0.16 7.68
CA GLU A 273 -16.88 0.72 6.78
C GLU A 273 -17.74 1.22 5.62
N VAL A 274 -18.62 0.37 5.08
CA VAL A 274 -19.58 0.76 4.01
C VAL A 274 -20.61 1.74 4.56
N LEU A 275 -21.16 1.48 5.74
CA LEU A 275 -22.12 2.39 6.36
C LEU A 275 -21.51 3.76 6.66
N ASP A 276 -20.29 3.79 7.17
CA ASP A 276 -19.58 5.04 7.48
C ASP A 276 -19.26 5.83 6.19
N TYR A 277 -18.83 5.13 5.13
CA TYR A 277 -18.67 5.74 3.82
C TYR A 277 -19.95 6.36 3.29
N LEU A 278 -21.09 5.64 3.37
CA LEU A 278 -22.38 6.17 2.93
C LEU A 278 -22.79 7.38 3.75
N LYS A 279 -22.58 7.36 5.07
CA LYS A 279 -22.84 8.48 5.96
C LYS A 279 -22.02 9.72 5.62
N GLU A 280 -20.72 9.54 5.36
CA GLU A 280 -19.82 10.61 4.98
C GLU A 280 -20.20 11.20 3.60
N ARG A 281 -20.44 10.33 2.63
CA ARG A 281 -20.73 10.69 1.24
C ARG A 281 -22.05 11.42 1.07
N PHE A 282 -23.07 11.00 1.81
CA PHE A 282 -24.48 11.48 1.63
C PHE A 282 -25.00 12.30 2.79
N GLY A 283 -24.19 12.53 3.82
CA GLY A 283 -24.56 13.33 4.97
C GLY A 283 -25.49 12.59 5.94
N TRP A 284 -24.94 12.16 7.07
CA TRP A 284 -25.72 11.66 8.20
C TRP A 284 -25.97 12.82 9.16
N SER A 285 -27.24 13.20 9.37
CA SER A 285 -27.65 13.99 10.52
C SER A 285 -28.31 13.05 11.53
N SER A 286 -27.61 12.83 12.66
CA SER A 286 -28.13 12.01 13.79
C SER A 286 -29.33 12.65 14.46
#